data_32f1b83a08a4b55c6aed84691b1e7d54
#
_entry.id   32f1b83a08a4b55c6aed84691b1e7d54
#
_cell.length_a   1.000
_cell.length_b   1.000
_cell.length_c   1.000
_cell.angle_alpha   90.00
_cell.angle_beta   90.00
_cell.angle_gamma   90.00
#
_symmetry.space_group_name_H-M   'P 1'
#
loop_
_entity.id
_entity.type
_entity.pdbx_description
1 polymer ?
#
loop_
_entity_poly.entity_id
_entity_poly.type
_entity_poly.pdbx_seq_one_letter_code
_entity_poly.pdbx_strand_id
1 'polypeptide(L)'
;MAKKKLPDNSDAIIQFLCGENFPTIGKKTAESIYETLGENCLEKIHNKPELLHEVPNLTAKKILIIQKGIQEFTGFNETYAKLLKYGLSPRQIQMLLDTYDNVLDVIEQDCFKPYYEVYGFGYKTACKMASAIGLSNEDPRRLDAYIYELARQLSM
;
A
#
# COMPACT_ATOMS: atom_id res chain seq x y z
N MET A 1 -19.01 19.99 8.77
CA MET A 1 -17.56 19.94 8.81
C MET A 1 -17.01 19.20 7.60
N ALA A 2 -16.07 19.83 6.93
CA ALA A 2 -15.40 19.17 5.81
C ALA A 2 -14.54 18.01 6.34
N LYS A 3 -14.75 16.83 5.78
CA LYS A 3 -13.88 15.70 6.10
C LYS A 3 -12.46 15.99 5.61
N LYS A 4 -11.48 15.77 6.48
CA LYS A 4 -10.08 15.87 6.08
C LYS A 4 -9.82 14.86 4.97
N LYS A 5 -9.33 15.33 3.82
CA LYS A 5 -9.04 14.46 2.70
C LYS A 5 -7.80 13.63 3.03
N LEU A 6 -7.95 12.29 2.96
CA LEU A 6 -6.82 11.38 3.17
C LEU A 6 -5.93 11.35 1.93
N PRO A 7 -4.63 11.06 2.10
CA PRO A 7 -3.74 10.87 0.95
C PRO A 7 -4.23 9.77 0.02
N ASP A 8 -3.92 9.87 -1.27
CA ASP A 8 -4.40 8.93 -2.29
C ASP A 8 -4.01 7.47 -2.01
N ASN A 9 -2.85 7.25 -1.40
CA ASN A 9 -2.37 5.90 -1.10
C ASN A 9 -2.92 5.33 0.21
N SER A 10 -3.74 6.10 0.94
CA SER A 10 -4.34 5.64 2.19
C SER A 10 -5.31 4.47 1.97
N ASP A 11 -5.94 4.40 0.79
CA ASP A 11 -6.94 3.38 0.49
C ASP A 11 -6.40 1.96 0.63
N ALA A 12 -5.18 1.71 0.17
CA ALA A 12 -4.58 0.38 0.26
C ALA A 12 -4.37 -0.04 1.73
N ILE A 13 -3.91 0.88 2.56
CA ILE A 13 -3.69 0.64 3.98
C ILE A 13 -5.02 0.41 4.70
N ILE A 14 -6.01 1.24 4.42
CA ILE A 14 -7.34 1.13 5.01
C ILE A 14 -7.99 -0.20 4.61
N GLN A 15 -7.91 -0.59 3.34
CA GLN A 15 -8.45 -1.86 2.87
C GLN A 15 -7.76 -3.05 3.55
N PHE A 16 -6.47 -2.97 3.76
CA PHE A 16 -5.74 -4.01 4.49
C PHE A 16 -6.24 -4.15 5.92
N LEU A 17 -6.40 -3.03 6.63
CA LEU A 17 -6.84 -3.02 8.03
C LEU A 17 -8.28 -3.49 8.22
N CYS A 18 -9.15 -3.33 7.23
CA CYS A 18 -10.52 -3.82 7.30
C CYS A 18 -10.76 -5.12 6.51
N GLY A 19 -9.67 -5.78 6.10
CA GLY A 19 -9.73 -7.03 5.33
C GLY A 19 -9.84 -8.28 6.20
N GLU A 20 -9.65 -9.42 5.56
CA GLU A 20 -9.87 -10.74 6.17
C GLU A 20 -9.00 -11.02 7.41
N ASN A 21 -7.82 -10.41 7.47
CA ASN A 21 -6.89 -10.64 8.58
C ASN A 21 -7.32 -9.96 9.87
N PHE A 22 -8.29 -9.06 9.80
CA PHE A 22 -8.76 -8.26 10.93
C PHE A 22 -10.27 -8.34 11.04
N PRO A 23 -10.82 -9.47 11.52
CA PRO A 23 -12.26 -9.61 11.65
C PRO A 23 -12.86 -8.54 12.57
N THR A 24 -14.05 -8.07 12.26
CA THR A 24 -14.80 -7.04 12.96
C THR A 24 -14.24 -5.61 12.86
N ILE A 25 -13.10 -5.42 12.18
CA ILE A 25 -12.57 -4.08 11.96
C ILE A 25 -13.20 -3.50 10.70
N GLY A 26 -14.02 -2.47 10.87
CA GLY A 26 -14.69 -1.80 9.76
C GLY A 26 -13.84 -0.67 9.17
N LYS A 27 -14.33 -0.13 8.07
CA LYS A 27 -13.67 0.95 7.35
C LYS A 27 -13.44 2.19 8.22
N LYS A 28 -14.44 2.58 9.02
CA LYS A 28 -14.31 3.76 9.90
C LYS A 28 -13.23 3.57 10.94
N THR A 29 -13.13 2.37 11.51
CA THR A 29 -12.07 2.05 12.46
C THR A 29 -10.70 2.09 11.81
N ALA A 30 -10.59 1.53 10.61
CA ALA A 30 -9.35 1.57 9.84
C ALA A 30 -8.94 3.01 9.50
N GLU A 31 -9.89 3.85 9.11
CA GLU A 31 -9.62 5.26 8.84
C GLU A 31 -9.13 5.99 10.10
N SER A 32 -9.72 5.71 11.27
CA SER A 32 -9.29 6.31 12.53
C SER A 32 -7.85 5.92 12.88
N ILE A 33 -7.49 4.67 12.65
CA ILE A 33 -6.12 4.20 12.86
C ILE A 33 -5.16 4.96 11.94
N TYR A 34 -5.51 5.07 10.68
CA TYR A 34 -4.68 5.79 9.71
C TYR A 34 -4.55 7.27 10.07
N GLU A 35 -5.65 7.94 10.43
CA GLU A 35 -5.62 9.36 10.81
C GLU A 35 -4.77 9.60 12.07
N THR A 36 -4.82 8.69 13.02
CA THR A 36 -4.09 8.84 14.29
C THR A 36 -2.61 8.53 14.13
N LEU A 37 -2.26 7.45 13.44
CA LEU A 37 -0.88 6.95 13.37
C LEU A 37 -0.15 7.32 12.08
N GLY A 38 -0.88 7.75 11.05
CA GLY A 38 -0.31 8.21 9.80
C GLY A 38 -0.03 7.09 8.80
N GLU A 39 0.69 7.43 7.73
CA GLU A 39 0.95 6.48 6.64
C GLU A 39 1.90 5.35 7.03
N ASN A 40 2.60 5.48 8.15
CA ASN A 40 3.45 4.43 8.70
C ASN A 40 2.76 3.63 9.81
N CYS A 41 1.43 3.68 9.87
CA CYS A 41 0.67 3.07 10.97
C CYS A 41 0.94 1.56 11.12
N LEU A 42 1.08 0.83 10.03
CA LEU A 42 1.32 -0.61 10.08
C LEU A 42 2.68 -0.94 10.70
N GLU A 43 3.71 -0.21 10.31
CA GLU A 43 5.05 -0.38 10.89
C GLU A 43 5.06 0.00 12.37
N LYS A 44 4.37 1.08 12.71
CA LYS A 44 4.27 1.55 14.10
C LYS A 44 3.58 0.52 14.97
N ILE A 45 2.47 -0.05 14.51
CA ILE A 45 1.73 -1.08 15.24
C ILE A 45 2.57 -2.34 15.41
N HIS A 46 3.28 -2.74 14.36
CA HIS A 46 4.13 -3.93 14.40
C HIS A 46 5.24 -3.78 15.44
N ASN A 47 5.87 -2.61 15.50
CA ASN A 47 6.99 -2.34 16.42
C ASN A 47 6.53 -1.96 17.82
N LYS A 48 5.43 -1.21 17.94
CA LYS A 48 4.87 -0.75 19.21
C LYS A 48 3.35 -0.93 19.24
N PRO A 49 2.86 -2.13 19.52
CA PRO A 49 1.41 -2.39 19.51
C PRO A 49 0.62 -1.48 20.46
N GLU A 50 1.25 -1.00 21.52
CA GLU A 50 0.59 -0.11 22.49
C GLU A 50 0.14 1.23 21.90
N LEU A 51 0.64 1.61 20.73
CA LEU A 51 0.18 2.83 20.05
C LEU A 51 -1.30 2.78 19.67
N LEU A 52 -1.88 1.58 19.58
CA LEU A 52 -3.31 1.43 19.30
C LEU A 52 -4.18 2.03 20.40
N HIS A 53 -3.68 2.18 21.61
CA HIS A 53 -4.41 2.83 22.71
C HIS A 53 -4.61 4.33 22.46
N GLU A 54 -3.84 4.94 21.57
CA GLU A 54 -3.99 6.34 21.20
C GLU A 54 -5.11 6.59 20.20
N VAL A 55 -5.61 5.53 19.56
CA VAL A 55 -6.66 5.66 18.56
C VAL A 55 -8.02 5.83 19.26
N PRO A 56 -8.76 6.93 18.96
CA PRO A 56 -10.05 7.15 19.61
C PRO A 56 -11.08 6.08 19.25
N ASN A 57 -11.92 5.75 20.22
CA ASN A 57 -13.02 4.80 20.06
C ASN A 57 -12.62 3.37 19.71
N LEU A 58 -11.37 3.02 19.94
CA LEU A 58 -10.88 1.66 19.68
C LEU A 58 -10.98 0.85 20.98
N THR A 59 -11.86 -0.17 20.99
CA THR A 59 -12.07 -1.01 22.16
C THR A 59 -10.88 -1.93 22.40
N ALA A 60 -10.71 -2.40 23.65
CA ALA A 60 -9.66 -3.36 23.98
C ALA A 60 -9.73 -4.62 23.12
N LYS A 61 -10.96 -5.09 22.84
CA LYS A 61 -11.17 -6.26 21.99
C LYS A 61 -10.66 -6.04 20.56
N LYS A 62 -10.94 -4.87 19.99
CA LYS A 62 -10.47 -4.53 18.64
C LYS A 62 -8.96 -4.35 18.59
N ILE A 63 -8.38 -3.78 19.65
CA ILE A 63 -6.92 -3.64 19.76
C ILE A 63 -6.26 -5.02 19.71
N LEU A 64 -6.78 -6.00 20.45
CA LEU A 64 -6.26 -7.36 20.46
C LEU A 64 -6.38 -8.02 19.08
N ILE A 65 -7.51 -7.80 18.38
CA ILE A 65 -7.71 -8.34 17.04
C ILE A 65 -6.66 -7.78 16.07
N ILE A 66 -6.39 -6.49 16.14
CA ILE A 66 -5.41 -5.84 15.26
C ILE A 66 -4.00 -6.33 15.57
N GLN A 67 -3.62 -6.38 16.84
CA GLN A 67 -2.31 -6.87 17.26
C GLN A 67 -2.08 -8.30 16.79
N LYS A 68 -3.08 -9.16 16.99
CA LYS A 68 -2.99 -10.56 16.60
C LYS A 68 -2.91 -10.71 15.08
N GLY A 69 -3.74 -9.96 14.36
CA GLY A 69 -3.75 -10.00 12.89
C GLY A 69 -2.41 -9.65 12.29
N ILE A 70 -1.76 -8.61 12.82
CA ILE A 70 -0.44 -8.20 12.33
C ILE A 70 0.63 -9.23 12.68
N GLN A 71 0.60 -9.79 13.90
CA GLN A 71 1.57 -10.79 14.32
C GLN A 71 1.43 -12.10 13.55
N GLU A 72 0.21 -12.53 13.26
CA GLU A 72 -0.07 -13.78 12.56
C GLU A 72 0.08 -13.68 11.04
N PHE A 73 0.15 -12.47 10.52
CA PHE A 73 0.33 -12.27 9.09
C PHE A 73 1.77 -12.62 8.70
N THR A 74 1.96 -13.85 8.25
CA THR A 74 3.29 -14.43 8.01
C THR A 74 4.11 -13.72 6.94
N GLY A 75 3.49 -12.94 6.08
CA GLY A 75 4.20 -12.16 5.08
C GLY A 75 4.44 -10.71 5.46
N PHE A 76 3.99 -10.32 6.67
CA PHE A 76 4.11 -8.92 7.06
C PHE A 76 5.55 -8.59 7.46
N ASN A 77 6.17 -7.73 6.69
CA ASN A 77 7.51 -7.23 6.94
C ASN A 77 7.58 -5.79 6.46
N GLU A 78 8.74 -5.19 6.60
CA GLU A 78 8.98 -3.81 6.16
C GLU A 78 8.70 -3.62 4.67
N THR A 79 9.05 -4.62 3.85
CA THR A 79 8.78 -4.58 2.40
C THR A 79 7.29 -4.49 2.12
N TYR A 80 6.49 -5.34 2.75
CA TYR A 80 5.04 -5.34 2.56
C TYR A 80 4.44 -3.99 2.97
N ALA A 81 4.86 -3.46 4.12
CA ALA A 81 4.38 -2.17 4.62
C ALA A 81 4.70 -1.04 3.64
N LYS A 82 5.91 -1.02 3.07
CA LYS A 82 6.29 -0.02 2.08
C LYS A 82 5.46 -0.12 0.80
N LEU A 83 5.18 -1.34 0.34
CA LEU A 83 4.39 -1.53 -0.87
C LEU A 83 2.94 -1.07 -0.66
N LEU A 84 2.35 -1.31 0.51
CA LEU A 84 1.04 -0.75 0.85
C LEU A 84 1.07 0.78 0.83
N LYS A 85 2.12 1.35 1.36
CA LYS A 85 2.32 2.81 1.40
C LYS A 85 2.42 3.41 -0.01
N TYR A 86 2.94 2.65 -0.97
CA TYR A 86 2.99 3.07 -2.37
C TYR A 86 1.63 2.97 -3.07
N GLY A 87 0.59 2.53 -2.36
CA GLY A 87 -0.77 2.48 -2.90
C GLY A 87 -1.15 1.17 -3.55
N LEU A 88 -0.34 0.13 -3.38
CA LEU A 88 -0.62 -1.17 -3.96
C LEU A 88 -1.59 -1.97 -3.09
N SER A 89 -2.51 -2.69 -3.73
CA SER A 89 -3.41 -3.60 -3.03
C SER A 89 -2.66 -4.86 -2.58
N PRO A 90 -3.19 -5.60 -1.59
CA PRO A 90 -2.58 -6.89 -1.20
C PRO A 90 -2.38 -7.85 -2.37
N ARG A 91 -3.33 -7.88 -3.32
CA ARG A 91 -3.22 -8.71 -4.52
C ARG A 91 -2.03 -8.29 -5.39
N GLN A 92 -1.89 -6.99 -5.62
CA GLN A 92 -0.78 -6.45 -6.41
C GLN A 92 0.56 -6.71 -5.73
N ILE A 93 0.61 -6.55 -4.40
CA ILE A 93 1.82 -6.83 -3.62
C ILE A 93 2.21 -8.30 -3.77
N GLN A 94 1.24 -9.21 -3.67
CA GLN A 94 1.51 -10.64 -3.81
C GLN A 94 2.05 -10.95 -5.21
N MET A 95 1.51 -10.33 -6.26
CA MET A 95 2.00 -10.49 -7.61
C MET A 95 3.47 -10.11 -7.73
N LEU A 96 3.88 -9.01 -7.09
CA LEU A 96 5.27 -8.58 -7.11
C LEU A 96 6.17 -9.51 -6.32
N LEU A 97 5.71 -9.95 -5.15
CA LEU A 97 6.48 -10.87 -4.30
C LEU A 97 6.67 -12.23 -4.98
N ASP A 98 5.69 -12.68 -5.77
CA ASP A 98 5.79 -13.92 -6.53
C ASP A 98 6.72 -13.82 -7.72
N THR A 99 6.90 -12.62 -8.27
CA THR A 99 7.67 -12.39 -9.49
C THR A 99 9.14 -12.06 -9.20
N TYR A 100 9.40 -11.27 -8.16
CA TYR A 100 10.75 -10.74 -7.87
C TYR A 100 11.22 -11.19 -6.49
N ASP A 101 12.50 -11.52 -6.38
CA ASP A 101 13.12 -11.85 -5.10
C ASP A 101 13.35 -10.60 -4.24
N ASN A 102 13.79 -9.50 -4.88
CA ASN A 102 14.08 -8.24 -4.20
C ASN A 102 13.21 -7.12 -4.80
N VAL A 103 11.92 -7.11 -4.43
CA VAL A 103 10.94 -6.18 -5.00
C VAL A 103 11.35 -4.72 -4.83
N LEU A 104 11.82 -4.32 -3.65
CA LEU A 104 12.19 -2.93 -3.40
C LEU A 104 13.34 -2.47 -4.29
N ASP A 105 14.33 -3.32 -4.51
CA ASP A 105 15.44 -3.00 -5.40
C ASP A 105 14.96 -2.79 -6.84
N VAL A 106 14.04 -3.64 -7.30
CA VAL A 106 13.46 -3.52 -8.63
C VAL A 106 12.75 -2.17 -8.79
N ILE A 107 11.92 -1.81 -7.80
CA ILE A 107 11.16 -0.55 -7.84
C ILE A 107 12.10 0.65 -7.77
N GLU A 108 13.16 0.59 -6.97
CA GLU A 108 14.12 1.68 -6.86
C GLU A 108 14.87 1.92 -8.18
N GLN A 109 15.18 0.85 -8.90
CA GLN A 109 15.83 0.96 -10.22
C GLN A 109 14.87 1.52 -11.27
N ASP A 110 13.66 0.98 -11.34
CA ASP A 110 12.63 1.44 -12.25
C ASP A 110 11.26 1.00 -11.75
N CYS A 111 10.49 1.93 -11.22
CA CYS A 111 9.16 1.65 -10.69
C CYS A 111 8.16 1.22 -11.77
N PHE A 112 8.46 1.42 -13.04
CA PHE A 112 7.61 0.97 -14.15
C PHE A 112 7.95 -0.45 -14.63
N LYS A 113 9.02 -1.05 -14.14
CA LYS A 113 9.40 -2.40 -14.54
C LYS A 113 8.28 -3.43 -14.34
N PRO A 114 7.55 -3.45 -13.20
CA PRO A 114 6.41 -4.36 -13.07
C PRO A 114 5.32 -4.15 -14.11
N TYR A 115 5.10 -2.93 -14.56
CA TYR A 115 4.14 -2.65 -15.62
C TYR A 115 4.52 -3.35 -16.92
N TYR A 116 5.81 -3.41 -17.23
CA TYR A 116 6.29 -4.09 -18.44
C TYR A 116 6.32 -5.60 -18.31
N GLU A 117 6.59 -6.13 -17.12
CA GLU A 117 6.91 -7.53 -16.92
C GLU A 117 5.84 -8.36 -16.22
N VAL A 118 5.00 -7.74 -15.40
CA VAL A 118 4.02 -8.46 -14.59
C VAL A 118 2.63 -8.34 -15.20
N TYR A 119 2.09 -9.48 -15.68
CA TYR A 119 0.75 -9.49 -16.25
C TYR A 119 -0.27 -9.08 -15.20
N GLY A 120 -1.14 -8.14 -15.56
CA GLY A 120 -2.16 -7.64 -14.65
C GLY A 120 -1.74 -6.42 -13.83
N PHE A 121 -0.47 -5.98 -13.94
CA PHE A 121 0.00 -4.78 -13.29
C PHE A 121 -0.15 -3.60 -14.26
N GLY A 122 -1.13 -2.72 -14.01
CA GLY A 122 -1.52 -1.69 -14.95
C GLY A 122 -0.70 -0.42 -14.93
N TYR A 123 -0.83 0.37 -16.00
CA TYR A 123 -0.15 1.65 -16.14
C TYR A 123 -0.53 2.64 -15.03
N LYS A 124 -1.83 2.74 -14.71
CA LYS A 124 -2.30 3.65 -13.64
C LYS A 124 -1.70 3.31 -12.29
N THR A 125 -1.59 2.02 -11.98
CA THR A 125 -0.97 1.55 -10.75
C THR A 125 0.50 1.94 -10.69
N ALA A 126 1.22 1.77 -11.80
CA ALA A 126 2.63 2.15 -11.88
C ALA A 126 2.81 3.66 -11.72
N CYS A 127 1.95 4.46 -12.33
CA CYS A 127 1.99 5.93 -12.17
C CYS A 127 1.75 6.35 -10.73
N LYS A 128 0.79 5.71 -10.07
CA LYS A 128 0.48 5.99 -8.67
C LYS A 128 1.68 5.65 -7.78
N MET A 129 2.31 4.52 -8.02
CA MET A 129 3.53 4.12 -7.31
C MET A 129 4.67 5.11 -7.55
N ALA A 130 4.86 5.54 -8.81
CA ALA A 130 5.89 6.51 -9.16
C ALA A 130 5.70 7.82 -8.39
N SER A 131 4.46 8.29 -8.28
CA SER A 131 4.14 9.50 -7.51
C SER A 131 4.41 9.30 -6.02
N ALA A 132 4.08 8.13 -5.47
CA ALA A 132 4.29 7.82 -4.06
C ALA A 132 5.76 7.80 -3.68
N ILE A 133 6.64 7.34 -4.57
CA ILE A 133 8.09 7.34 -4.31
C ILE A 133 8.76 8.66 -4.67
N GLY A 134 8.00 9.64 -5.17
CA GLY A 134 8.52 10.98 -5.45
C GLY A 134 9.21 11.13 -6.81
N LEU A 135 8.88 10.27 -7.77
CA LEU A 135 9.47 10.36 -9.11
C LEU A 135 8.98 11.63 -9.82
N SER A 136 9.92 12.43 -10.33
CA SER A 136 9.60 13.66 -11.03
C SER A 136 8.70 13.40 -12.26
N ASN A 137 7.79 14.34 -12.54
CA ASN A 137 6.95 14.27 -13.74
C ASN A 137 7.78 14.33 -15.03
N GLU A 138 8.99 14.87 -14.96
CA GLU A 138 9.91 15.00 -16.09
C GLU A 138 10.88 13.83 -16.21
N ASP A 139 10.82 12.87 -15.29
CA ASP A 139 11.71 11.71 -15.32
C ASP A 139 11.51 10.90 -16.61
N PRO A 140 12.62 10.55 -17.32
CA PRO A 140 12.51 9.80 -18.58
C PRO A 140 11.74 8.48 -18.46
N ARG A 141 11.77 7.85 -17.29
CA ARG A 141 11.05 6.59 -17.07
C ARG A 141 9.53 6.77 -17.21
N ARG A 142 9.00 7.93 -16.81
CA ARG A 142 7.58 8.25 -17.00
C ARG A 142 7.23 8.42 -18.48
N LEU A 143 8.10 9.10 -19.22
CA LEU A 143 7.89 9.31 -20.64
C LEU A 143 7.91 7.98 -21.41
N ASP A 144 8.90 7.15 -21.10
CA ASP A 144 9.01 5.83 -21.73
C ASP A 144 7.79 4.98 -21.47
N ALA A 145 7.29 4.97 -20.25
CA ALA A 145 6.10 4.21 -19.88
C ALA A 145 4.84 4.75 -20.57
N TYR A 146 4.73 6.07 -20.68
CA TYR A 146 3.62 6.71 -21.38
C TYR A 146 3.59 6.36 -22.87
N ILE A 147 4.74 6.41 -23.52
CA ILE A 147 4.88 6.04 -24.93
C ILE A 147 4.49 4.57 -25.12
N TYR A 148 4.96 3.69 -24.25
CA TYR A 148 4.63 2.28 -24.28
C TYR A 148 3.13 2.07 -24.13
N GLU A 149 2.47 2.75 -23.22
CA GLU A 149 1.02 2.64 -23.01
C GLU A 149 0.24 3.13 -24.22
N LEU A 150 0.66 4.24 -24.83
CA LEU A 150 0.01 4.73 -26.05
C LEU A 150 0.13 3.71 -27.17
N ALA A 151 1.32 3.14 -27.38
CA ALA A 151 1.53 2.13 -28.41
C ALA A 151 0.66 0.90 -28.16
N ARG A 152 0.53 0.48 -26.92
CA ARG A 152 -0.30 -0.65 -26.53
C ARG A 152 -1.78 -0.40 -26.82
N GLN A 153 -2.27 0.80 -26.50
CA GLN A 153 -3.65 1.19 -26.76
C GLN A 153 -3.96 1.23 -28.27
N LEU A 154 -3.02 1.69 -29.06
CA LEU A 154 -3.18 1.75 -30.51
C LEU A 154 -3.17 0.38 -31.18
N SER A 155 -2.57 -0.62 -30.53
CA SER A 155 -2.49 -1.98 -31.03
C SER A 155 -3.71 -2.83 -30.72
N MET A 156 -4.61 -2.33 -29.90
CA MET A 156 -5.82 -3.06 -29.48
C MET A 156 -6.94 -2.93 -30.49
#